data_8cf24b8884e4fb6590fe260aeb73caa3
#
_entry.id   8cf24b8884e4fb6590fe260aeb73caa3
#
_cell.length_a   1.000
_cell.length_b   1.000
_cell.length_c   1.000
_cell.angle_alpha   90.00
_cell.angle_beta   90.00
_cell.angle_gamma   90.00
#
_symmetry.space_group_name_H-M   'P 1'
#
loop_
_entity.id
_entity.type
_entity.pdbx_description
1 polymer ?
#
loop_
_entity_poly.entity_id
_entity_poly.type
_entity_poly.pdbx_seq_one_letter_code
_entity_poly.pdbx_strand_id
1 'polypeptide(L)'
;MNTDITLQDAEGCGFDPQGSQTLTQRYIEPKVVKLNMEYCDKNLLGTWAQYQVKIAAGKEVLPFEEQFIGDVIAHVNDAVEKTVWQGKKATAGEFDGILEVLKGASKTATKDETSNWKTLQNVYFALPQVAKKEDTAIFVSPEFYEAWIQEMIEKNMFHIFPNDAANSVKLPGTSVDVIKVNGLTGSNKIVAGRKSNVYIGVDMSNDKETFDFWYSKDDRVFRLAIEFSFGVQVAFPDQMVVCSLV
;
A
#
# COMPACT_ATOMS: atom_id res chain seq x y z
N MET A 1 -15.87 -15.86 5.43
CA MET A 1 -16.51 -17.18 5.60
C MET A 1 -15.66 -17.98 6.55
N ASN A 2 -16.19 -18.25 7.73
CA ASN A 2 -15.53 -19.11 8.72
C ASN A 2 -16.34 -20.40 8.79
N THR A 3 -15.67 -21.54 8.55
CA THR A 3 -16.31 -22.85 8.49
C THR A 3 -15.63 -23.74 9.52
N ASP A 4 -16.37 -24.19 10.49
CA ASP A 4 -15.94 -25.19 11.45
C ASP A 4 -16.47 -26.56 11.00
N ILE A 5 -15.55 -27.48 10.71
CA ILE A 5 -15.87 -28.82 10.22
C ILE A 5 -15.43 -29.83 11.27
N THR A 6 -16.38 -30.60 11.77
CA THR A 6 -16.12 -31.74 12.68
C THR A 6 -16.32 -33.04 11.91
N LEU A 7 -15.29 -33.88 11.88
CA LEU A 7 -15.44 -35.24 11.34
C LEU A 7 -16.20 -36.10 12.37
N GLN A 8 -17.15 -36.84 11.86
CA GLN A 8 -18.00 -37.74 12.68
C GLN A 8 -17.72 -39.19 12.34
N ASP A 9 -18.00 -40.06 13.30
CA ASP A 9 -17.96 -41.50 13.07
C ASP A 9 -19.15 -41.94 12.23
N ALA A 10 -18.94 -42.83 11.27
CA ALA A 10 -19.93 -43.28 10.31
C ALA A 10 -20.71 -44.51 10.78
N GLU A 11 -20.58 -44.95 12.05
CA GLU A 11 -21.22 -46.16 12.58
C GLU A 11 -22.74 -46.01 12.84
N GLY A 12 -23.27 -44.78 12.83
CA GLY A 12 -24.67 -44.46 13.08
C GLY A 12 -25.49 -44.21 11.83
N CYS A 13 -26.72 -44.72 11.75
CA CYS A 13 -27.71 -44.33 10.76
C CYS A 13 -28.41 -43.04 11.22
N GLY A 14 -28.08 -41.89 10.65
CA GLY A 14 -28.75 -40.64 10.95
C GLY A 14 -28.00 -39.45 10.39
N PHE A 15 -28.68 -38.31 10.27
CA PHE A 15 -28.10 -37.02 9.92
C PHE A 15 -28.05 -36.16 11.18
N ASP A 16 -26.85 -36.08 11.78
CA ASP A 16 -26.58 -35.24 12.95
C ASP A 16 -25.59 -34.14 12.56
N PRO A 17 -26.05 -32.94 12.26
CA PRO A 17 -25.18 -31.86 11.80
C PRO A 17 -24.30 -31.34 12.93
N GLN A 18 -23.00 -31.63 12.86
CA GLN A 18 -22.01 -31.08 13.77
C GLN A 18 -21.08 -30.16 12.95
N GLY A 19 -21.19 -28.91 13.17
CA GLY A 19 -20.42 -27.90 12.51
C GLY A 19 -21.21 -26.61 12.29
N SER A 20 -20.53 -25.52 12.21
CA SER A 20 -21.17 -24.23 11.97
C SER A 20 -20.46 -23.49 10.85
N GLN A 21 -21.24 -22.77 10.05
CA GLN A 21 -20.73 -21.90 9.02
C GLN A 21 -21.24 -20.49 9.25
N THR A 22 -20.31 -19.58 9.49
CA THR A 22 -20.62 -18.16 9.62
C THR A 22 -20.24 -17.42 8.37
N LEU A 23 -21.23 -16.84 7.70
CA LEU A 23 -21.05 -15.97 6.55
C LEU A 23 -21.02 -14.52 7.02
N THR A 24 -19.88 -13.87 6.85
CA THR A 24 -19.73 -12.43 7.08
C THR A 24 -19.48 -11.74 5.76
N GLN A 25 -20.08 -10.57 5.58
CA GLN A 25 -19.94 -9.75 4.40
C GLN A 25 -19.25 -8.42 4.76
N ARG A 26 -18.34 -7.97 3.91
CA ARG A 26 -17.71 -6.65 3.99
C ARG A 26 -17.94 -5.94 2.68
N TYR A 27 -18.10 -4.64 2.76
CA TYR A 27 -18.35 -3.78 1.59
C TYR A 27 -17.14 -2.89 1.36
N ILE A 28 -16.84 -2.65 0.10
CA ILE A 28 -15.92 -1.59 -0.32
C ILE A 28 -16.79 -0.42 -0.77
N GLU A 29 -16.57 0.74 -0.18
CA GLU A 29 -17.25 1.98 -0.58
C GLU A 29 -16.20 2.90 -1.24
N PRO A 30 -16.08 2.89 -2.58
CA PRO A 30 -15.21 3.81 -3.26
C PRO A 30 -15.65 5.25 -3.01
N LYS A 31 -14.70 6.14 -2.73
CA LYS A 31 -14.94 7.56 -2.57
C LYS A 31 -14.38 8.29 -3.78
N VAL A 32 -15.16 9.18 -4.35
CA VAL A 32 -14.70 10.07 -5.41
C VAL A 32 -13.73 11.09 -4.82
N VAL A 33 -12.54 11.15 -5.38
CA VAL A 33 -11.46 12.08 -5.03
C VAL A 33 -11.13 12.92 -6.25
N LYS A 34 -10.95 14.22 -6.06
CA LYS A 34 -10.54 15.14 -7.12
C LYS A 34 -9.25 15.86 -6.75
N LEU A 35 -8.43 16.08 -7.76
CA LEU A 35 -7.24 16.89 -7.69
C LEU A 35 -7.38 18.03 -8.69
N ASN A 36 -7.30 19.27 -8.22
CA ASN A 36 -7.27 20.45 -9.07
C ASN A 36 -5.96 21.21 -8.80
N MET A 37 -5.23 21.49 -9.87
CA MET A 37 -3.96 22.23 -9.79
C MET A 37 -3.96 23.38 -10.80
N GLU A 38 -3.31 24.47 -10.43
CA GLU A 38 -3.09 25.63 -11.30
C GLU A 38 -1.59 25.92 -11.40
N TYR A 39 -1.14 26.20 -12.61
CA TYR A 39 0.24 26.54 -12.89
C TYR A 39 0.29 27.86 -13.67
N CYS A 40 1.00 28.85 -13.12
CA CYS A 40 1.22 30.10 -13.81
C CYS A 40 2.11 29.89 -15.05
N ASP A 41 1.73 30.46 -16.19
CA ASP A 41 2.47 30.37 -17.45
C ASP A 41 3.93 30.84 -17.32
N LYS A 42 4.19 31.87 -16.52
CA LYS A 42 5.54 32.43 -16.30
C LYS A 42 6.47 31.42 -15.60
N ASN A 43 5.94 30.61 -14.68
CA ASN A 43 6.74 29.59 -13.98
C ASN A 43 7.10 28.43 -14.93
N LEU A 44 6.17 28.07 -15.79
CA LEU A 44 6.39 27.04 -16.82
C LEU A 44 7.38 27.49 -17.89
N LEU A 45 7.37 28.76 -18.28
CA LEU A 45 8.32 29.33 -19.26
C LEU A 45 9.78 29.18 -18.82
N GLY A 46 10.07 29.33 -17.52
CA GLY A 46 11.41 29.08 -16.96
C GLY A 46 11.89 27.65 -17.17
N THR A 47 11.04 26.70 -16.89
CA THR A 47 11.29 25.25 -17.05
C THR A 47 11.37 24.88 -18.53
N TRP A 48 10.50 25.45 -19.37
CA TRP A 48 10.50 25.25 -20.79
C TRP A 48 11.78 25.82 -21.46
N ALA A 49 12.29 26.97 -21.01
CA ALA A 49 13.55 27.51 -21.48
C ALA A 49 14.74 26.59 -21.16
N GLN A 50 14.78 26.00 -19.96
CA GLN A 50 15.80 25.00 -19.61
C GLN A 50 15.70 23.73 -20.48
N TYR A 51 14.47 23.29 -20.82
CA TYR A 51 14.23 22.20 -21.73
C TYR A 51 14.77 22.49 -23.14
N GLN A 52 14.50 23.69 -23.69
CA GLN A 52 15.03 24.12 -24.99
C GLN A 52 16.55 24.13 -25.02
N VAL A 53 17.21 24.53 -23.94
CA VAL A 53 18.68 24.50 -23.83
C VAL A 53 19.19 23.05 -23.90
N LYS A 54 18.50 22.07 -23.28
CA LYS A 54 18.88 20.66 -23.37
C LYS A 54 18.76 20.12 -24.79
N ILE A 55 17.68 20.45 -25.51
CA ILE A 55 17.51 20.07 -26.92
C ILE A 55 18.61 20.70 -27.77
N ALA A 56 18.92 21.99 -27.61
CA ALA A 56 19.97 22.65 -28.32
C ALA A 56 21.38 22.06 -28.06
N ALA A 57 21.55 21.44 -26.88
CA ALA A 57 22.76 20.70 -26.52
C ALA A 57 22.81 19.25 -27.11
N GLY A 58 21.87 18.86 -27.98
CA GLY A 58 21.85 17.57 -28.65
C GLY A 58 21.43 16.40 -27.75
N LYS A 59 20.76 16.65 -26.61
CA LYS A 59 20.19 15.60 -25.76
C LYS A 59 18.80 15.26 -26.25
N GLU A 60 18.53 13.95 -26.45
CA GLU A 60 17.17 13.45 -26.61
C GLU A 60 16.40 13.68 -25.31
N VAL A 61 15.32 14.43 -25.39
CA VAL A 61 14.45 14.73 -24.26
C VAL A 61 13.00 14.50 -24.72
N LEU A 62 12.19 13.89 -23.85
CA LEU A 62 10.75 13.76 -24.08
C LEU A 62 10.10 15.14 -24.26
N PRO A 63 9.00 15.26 -25.02
CA PRO A 63 8.24 16.50 -25.10
C PRO A 63 7.96 17.07 -23.70
N PHE A 64 8.06 18.38 -23.56
CA PHE A 64 7.89 19.04 -22.25
C PHE A 64 6.57 18.67 -21.56
N GLU A 65 5.51 18.58 -22.33
CA GLU A 65 4.17 18.21 -21.85
C GLU A 65 4.15 16.78 -21.25
N GLU A 66 4.79 15.83 -21.93
CA GLU A 66 4.88 14.44 -21.44
C GLU A 66 5.71 14.36 -20.14
N GLN A 67 6.82 15.08 -20.06
CA GLN A 67 7.64 15.12 -18.85
C GLN A 67 6.87 15.75 -17.70
N PHE A 68 6.18 16.87 -17.94
CA PHE A 68 5.38 17.56 -16.93
C PHE A 68 4.23 16.69 -16.41
N ILE A 69 3.47 16.07 -17.32
CA ILE A 69 2.38 15.15 -16.96
C ILE A 69 2.93 13.94 -16.20
N GLY A 70 4.07 13.39 -16.62
CA GLY A 70 4.72 12.27 -15.93
C GLY A 70 5.07 12.59 -14.49
N ASP A 71 5.65 13.78 -14.23
CA ASP A 71 5.99 14.22 -12.87
C ASP A 71 4.73 14.41 -12.01
N VAL A 72 3.66 14.98 -12.57
CA VAL A 72 2.38 15.13 -11.84
C VAL A 72 1.78 13.77 -11.51
N ILE A 73 1.74 12.84 -12.45
CA ILE A 73 1.21 11.48 -12.22
C ILE A 73 2.02 10.76 -11.14
N ALA A 74 3.35 10.91 -11.12
CA ALA A 74 4.19 10.32 -10.08
C ALA A 74 3.81 10.82 -8.69
N HIS A 75 3.64 12.13 -8.52
CA HIS A 75 3.20 12.71 -7.24
C HIS A 75 1.78 12.31 -6.84
N VAL A 76 0.88 12.17 -7.82
CA VAL A 76 -0.49 11.67 -7.57
C VAL A 76 -0.44 10.22 -7.09
N ASN A 77 0.36 9.37 -7.71
CA ASN A 77 0.54 7.98 -7.30
C ASN A 77 1.08 7.87 -5.88
N ASP A 78 2.08 8.68 -5.52
CA ASP A 78 2.62 8.72 -4.15
C ASP A 78 1.56 9.15 -3.13
N ALA A 79 0.74 10.16 -3.46
CA ALA A 79 -0.36 10.62 -2.60
C ALA A 79 -1.45 9.55 -2.44
N VAL A 80 -1.81 8.87 -3.53
CA VAL A 80 -2.77 7.75 -3.51
C VAL A 80 -2.23 6.59 -2.69
N GLU A 81 -0.97 6.18 -2.90
CA GLU A 81 -0.34 5.12 -2.13
C GLU A 81 -0.35 5.44 -0.62
N LYS A 82 -0.02 6.67 -0.27
CA LYS A 82 -0.08 7.12 1.13
C LYS A 82 -1.50 7.05 1.70
N THR A 83 -2.50 7.47 0.94
CA THR A 83 -3.92 7.41 1.34
C THR A 83 -4.41 5.97 1.45
N VAL A 84 -3.99 5.08 0.56
CA VAL A 84 -4.29 3.63 0.64
C VAL A 84 -3.85 3.03 1.96
N TRP A 85 -2.69 3.44 2.48
CA TRP A 85 -2.18 2.91 3.74
C TRP A 85 -2.66 3.68 4.96
N GLN A 86 -2.63 5.01 4.94
CA GLN A 86 -2.78 5.87 6.12
C GLN A 86 -4.03 6.76 6.08
N GLY A 87 -4.78 6.76 4.98
CA GLY A 87 -5.94 7.62 4.80
C GLY A 87 -7.01 7.46 5.88
N LYS A 88 -7.74 8.52 6.11
CA LYS A 88 -8.86 8.57 7.06
C LYS A 88 -10.06 9.26 6.41
N LYS A 89 -11.21 8.60 6.38
CA LYS A 89 -12.46 9.16 5.83
C LYS A 89 -12.85 10.50 6.46
N ALA A 90 -12.40 10.76 7.71
CA ALA A 90 -12.63 12.02 8.40
C ALA A 90 -11.85 13.19 7.78
N THR A 91 -10.78 12.94 7.05
CA THR A 91 -9.99 13.96 6.34
C THR A 91 -10.62 14.24 4.98
N ALA A 92 -10.74 15.52 4.62
CA ALA A 92 -11.27 15.90 3.30
C ALA A 92 -10.35 15.36 2.18
N GLY A 93 -10.97 14.71 1.18
CA GLY A 93 -10.21 14.14 0.05
C GLY A 93 -9.57 12.77 0.32
N GLU A 94 -9.75 12.18 1.50
CA GLU A 94 -9.23 10.86 1.84
C GLU A 94 -10.36 9.84 2.04
N PHE A 95 -10.03 8.56 1.92
CA PHE A 95 -10.86 7.40 2.28
C PHE A 95 -10.15 6.62 3.39
N ASP A 96 -10.84 5.67 4.03
CA ASP A 96 -10.22 4.85 5.08
C ASP A 96 -9.19 3.91 4.47
N GLY A 97 -7.93 4.13 4.83
CA GLY A 97 -6.80 3.31 4.41
C GLY A 97 -6.70 2.01 5.21
N ILE A 98 -5.78 1.15 4.81
CA ILE A 98 -5.55 -0.17 5.40
C ILE A 98 -5.36 -0.08 6.92
N LEU A 99 -4.59 0.89 7.42
CA LEU A 99 -4.32 1.04 8.85
C LEU A 99 -5.59 1.40 9.65
N GLU A 100 -6.49 2.20 9.09
CA GLU A 100 -7.75 2.55 9.76
C GLU A 100 -8.73 1.37 9.73
N VAL A 101 -8.83 0.66 8.60
CA VAL A 101 -9.64 -0.57 8.46
C VAL A 101 -9.19 -1.67 9.43
N LEU A 102 -7.89 -1.78 9.71
CA LEU A 102 -7.32 -2.77 10.61
C LEU A 102 -7.43 -2.40 12.09
N LYS A 103 -7.75 -1.15 12.40
CA LYS A 103 -7.80 -0.63 13.77
C LYS A 103 -8.85 -1.36 14.62
N GLY A 104 -8.37 -2.03 15.66
CA GLY A 104 -9.21 -2.81 16.58
C GLY A 104 -9.74 -4.15 16.02
N ALA A 105 -9.46 -4.46 14.75
CA ALA A 105 -9.91 -5.70 14.12
C ALA A 105 -8.78 -6.68 13.82
N SER A 106 -7.53 -6.18 13.74
CA SER A 106 -6.33 -6.99 13.51
C SER A 106 -5.70 -7.47 14.82
N LYS A 107 -4.83 -8.49 14.70
CA LYS A 107 -3.95 -8.88 15.81
C LYS A 107 -2.83 -7.85 15.96
N THR A 108 -2.30 -7.74 17.17
CA THR A 108 -1.18 -6.86 17.49
C THR A 108 0.09 -7.66 17.75
N ALA A 109 1.22 -7.15 17.30
CA ALA A 109 2.54 -7.66 17.67
C ALA A 109 3.30 -6.58 18.45
N THR A 110 4.22 -7.02 19.31
CA THR A 110 5.07 -6.14 20.11
C THR A 110 6.38 -5.86 19.40
N LYS A 111 6.79 -4.59 19.41
CA LYS A 111 8.13 -4.17 19.01
C LYS A 111 9.17 -4.74 19.97
N ASP A 112 10.32 -5.11 19.47
CA ASP A 112 11.54 -5.33 20.29
C ASP A 112 12.36 -4.03 20.30
N GLU A 113 12.67 -3.51 21.48
CA GLU A 113 13.36 -2.23 21.64
C GLU A 113 14.86 -2.31 21.23
N THR A 114 15.40 -3.51 21.10
CA THR A 114 16.83 -3.72 20.85
C THR A 114 17.16 -4.20 19.45
N SER A 115 16.16 -4.68 18.68
CA SER A 115 16.41 -5.32 17.39
C SER A 115 15.23 -5.28 16.45
N ASN A 116 15.44 -4.68 15.28
CA ASN A 116 14.45 -4.69 14.20
C ASN A 116 14.21 -6.11 13.67
N TRP A 117 15.25 -6.95 13.68
CA TRP A 117 15.13 -8.36 13.34
C TRP A 117 14.15 -9.10 14.24
N LYS A 118 14.29 -8.93 15.56
CA LYS A 118 13.37 -9.55 16.52
C LYS A 118 11.96 -9.00 16.38
N THR A 119 11.82 -7.73 16.07
CA THR A 119 10.50 -7.12 15.79
C THR A 119 9.82 -7.83 14.62
N LEU A 120 10.53 -8.06 13.50
CA LEU A 120 9.98 -8.80 12.36
C LEU A 120 9.63 -10.26 12.71
N GLN A 121 10.45 -10.91 13.54
CA GLN A 121 10.13 -12.25 14.05
C GLN A 121 8.86 -12.25 14.91
N ASN A 122 8.71 -11.29 15.82
CA ASN A 122 7.51 -11.14 16.64
C ASN A 122 6.26 -10.94 15.77
N VAL A 123 6.35 -10.12 14.73
CA VAL A 123 5.27 -9.92 13.76
C VAL A 123 4.94 -11.23 13.04
N TYR A 124 5.94 -11.97 12.58
CA TYR A 124 5.74 -13.26 11.93
C TYR A 124 5.10 -14.30 12.86
N PHE A 125 5.54 -14.40 14.11
CA PHE A 125 5.00 -15.36 15.06
C PHE A 125 3.57 -15.00 15.50
N ALA A 126 3.22 -13.72 15.54
CA ALA A 126 1.86 -13.26 15.83
C ALA A 126 0.86 -13.61 14.72
N LEU A 127 1.32 -13.87 13.48
CA LEU A 127 0.46 -14.28 12.38
C LEU A 127 -0.22 -15.62 12.69
N PRO A 128 -1.55 -15.75 12.46
CA PRO A 128 -2.24 -17.03 12.56
C PRO A 128 -1.71 -18.01 11.50
N GLN A 129 -1.75 -19.30 11.81
CA GLN A 129 -1.27 -20.34 10.89
C GLN A 129 -1.98 -20.34 9.53
N VAL A 130 -3.28 -19.99 9.53
CA VAL A 130 -4.08 -19.85 8.30
C VAL A 130 -3.55 -18.76 7.38
N ALA A 131 -2.91 -17.72 7.94
CA ALA A 131 -2.33 -16.62 7.19
C ALA A 131 -0.88 -16.88 6.74
N LYS A 132 -0.20 -17.91 7.27
CA LYS A 132 1.20 -18.25 6.92
C LYS A 132 1.25 -19.09 5.64
N LYS A 133 1.02 -18.45 4.49
CA LYS A 133 1.05 -19.06 3.15
C LYS A 133 2.08 -18.34 2.27
N GLU A 134 2.28 -18.84 1.06
CA GLU A 134 3.25 -18.31 0.09
C GLU A 134 2.99 -16.83 -0.30
N ASP A 135 1.72 -16.39 -0.27
CA ASP A 135 1.32 -15.02 -0.58
C ASP A 135 1.40 -14.04 0.61
N THR A 136 1.96 -14.50 1.74
CA THR A 136 2.11 -13.67 2.93
C THR A 136 3.27 -12.71 2.79
N ALA A 137 3.06 -11.47 3.19
CA ALA A 137 4.09 -10.44 3.21
C ALA A 137 4.04 -9.62 4.51
N ILE A 138 5.17 -9.03 4.84
CA ILE A 138 5.32 -8.02 5.90
C ILE A 138 5.61 -6.70 5.21
N PHE A 139 4.71 -5.75 5.34
CA PHE A 139 4.82 -4.41 4.77
C PHE A 139 5.43 -3.47 5.78
N VAL A 140 6.51 -2.82 5.40
CA VAL A 140 7.29 -1.94 6.28
C VAL A 140 7.53 -0.59 5.61
N SER A 141 7.75 0.44 6.42
CA SER A 141 8.17 1.75 5.90
C SER A 141 9.61 1.69 5.37
N PRO A 142 9.99 2.59 4.45
CA PRO A 142 11.36 2.69 3.94
C PRO A 142 12.39 2.86 5.06
N GLU A 143 12.11 3.70 6.04
CA GLU A 143 13.01 3.99 7.16
C GLU A 143 13.27 2.74 8.01
N PHE A 144 12.22 1.97 8.31
CA PHE A 144 12.36 0.72 9.04
C PHE A 144 13.12 -0.33 8.23
N TYR A 145 12.84 -0.41 6.93
CA TYR A 145 13.50 -1.36 6.04
C TYR A 145 15.01 -1.10 5.98
N GLU A 146 15.43 0.14 5.82
CA GLU A 146 16.83 0.55 5.78
C GLU A 146 17.54 0.28 7.13
N ALA A 147 16.90 0.61 8.25
CA ALA A 147 17.41 0.33 9.58
C ALA A 147 17.56 -1.18 9.84
N TRP A 148 16.63 -1.99 9.33
CA TRP A 148 16.73 -3.44 9.41
C TRP A 148 17.88 -3.99 8.57
N ILE A 149 18.04 -3.51 7.32
CA ILE A 149 19.16 -3.89 6.45
C ILE A 149 20.50 -3.54 7.12
N GLN A 150 20.62 -2.33 7.68
CA GLN A 150 21.82 -1.91 8.40
C GLN A 150 22.15 -2.86 9.57
N GLU A 151 21.15 -3.21 10.38
CA GLU A 151 21.32 -4.18 11.48
C GLU A 151 21.81 -5.55 10.97
N MET A 152 21.30 -6.02 9.83
CA MET A 152 21.71 -7.29 9.23
C MET A 152 23.17 -7.26 8.73
N ILE A 153 23.60 -6.13 8.18
CA ILE A 153 24.99 -5.90 7.76
C ILE A 153 25.91 -5.90 8.97
N GLU A 154 25.55 -5.18 10.03
CA GLU A 154 26.34 -5.11 11.28
C GLU A 154 26.51 -6.49 11.95
N LYS A 155 25.49 -7.36 11.82
CA LYS A 155 25.52 -8.74 12.32
C LYS A 155 26.18 -9.75 11.35
N ASN A 156 26.80 -9.29 10.27
CA ASN A 156 27.40 -10.13 9.21
C ASN A 156 26.42 -11.14 8.57
N MET A 157 25.14 -10.77 8.46
CA MET A 157 24.08 -11.62 7.87
C MET A 157 23.73 -11.23 6.42
N PHE A 158 24.54 -10.41 5.76
CA PHE A 158 24.32 -9.90 4.40
C PHE A 158 24.29 -10.99 3.32
N HIS A 159 24.89 -12.15 3.55
CA HIS A 159 24.87 -13.30 2.62
C HIS A 159 23.46 -13.93 2.46
N ILE A 160 22.51 -13.52 3.29
CA ILE A 160 21.12 -13.99 3.24
C ILE A 160 20.33 -13.22 2.20
N PHE A 161 20.80 -12.03 1.79
CA PHE A 161 20.10 -11.18 0.82
C PHE A 161 20.49 -11.56 -0.62
N PRO A 162 19.52 -11.86 -1.49
CA PRO A 162 19.78 -11.97 -2.93
C PRO A 162 20.21 -10.61 -3.49
N ASN A 163 21.16 -10.61 -4.41
CA ASN A 163 21.72 -9.39 -5.00
C ASN A 163 20.72 -8.50 -5.76
N ASP A 164 19.55 -9.05 -6.13
CA ASP A 164 18.56 -8.38 -6.99
C ASP A 164 17.34 -7.83 -6.22
N ALA A 165 17.34 -7.87 -4.89
CA ALA A 165 16.17 -7.49 -4.09
C ALA A 165 16.11 -5.98 -3.83
N ALA A 166 15.67 -5.19 -4.81
CA ALA A 166 15.57 -3.74 -4.66
C ALA A 166 14.48 -3.31 -3.65
N ASN A 167 13.35 -4.01 -3.56
CA ASN A 167 12.20 -3.60 -2.75
C ASN A 167 11.62 -4.70 -1.85
N SER A 168 12.07 -5.93 -1.96
CA SER A 168 11.61 -7.04 -1.13
C SER A 168 12.69 -8.04 -0.86
N VAL A 169 12.78 -8.51 0.38
CA VAL A 169 13.69 -9.57 0.82
C VAL A 169 12.89 -10.57 1.63
N LYS A 170 13.18 -11.84 1.46
CA LYS A 170 12.54 -12.87 2.29
C LYS A 170 13.05 -12.81 3.72
N LEU A 171 12.15 -12.93 4.67
CA LEU A 171 12.54 -13.06 6.07
C LEU A 171 13.30 -14.38 6.25
N PRO A 172 14.57 -14.35 6.67
CA PRO A 172 15.42 -15.54 6.79
C PRO A 172 14.74 -16.66 7.58
N GLY A 173 14.79 -17.88 7.06
CA GLY A 173 14.12 -19.05 7.65
C GLY A 173 12.62 -19.15 7.39
N THR A 174 12.06 -18.27 6.54
CA THR A 174 10.65 -18.28 6.19
C THR A 174 10.45 -18.08 4.69
N SER A 175 9.21 -18.32 4.21
CA SER A 175 8.80 -18.00 2.83
C SER A 175 8.22 -16.59 2.68
N VAL A 176 8.17 -15.80 3.77
CA VAL A 176 7.49 -14.51 3.83
C VAL A 176 8.36 -13.40 3.29
N ASP A 177 7.80 -12.60 2.39
CA ASP A 177 8.48 -11.42 1.85
C ASP A 177 8.36 -10.23 2.81
N VAL A 178 9.45 -9.52 3.04
CA VAL A 178 9.45 -8.19 3.66
C VAL A 178 9.48 -7.17 2.54
N ILE A 179 8.43 -6.37 2.41
CA ILE A 179 8.21 -5.45 1.30
C ILE A 179 8.29 -4.01 1.81
N LYS A 180 9.15 -3.23 1.18
CA LYS A 180 9.24 -1.78 1.42
C LYS A 180 8.09 -1.07 0.72
N VAL A 181 7.32 -0.27 1.46
CA VAL A 181 6.14 0.46 0.98
C VAL A 181 6.25 1.93 1.35
N ASN A 182 6.26 2.80 0.34
CA ASN A 182 6.38 4.25 0.55
C ASN A 182 5.16 4.83 1.28
N GLY A 183 3.98 4.26 1.05
CA GLY A 183 2.74 4.67 1.72
C GLY A 183 2.74 4.51 3.24
N LEU A 184 3.68 3.73 3.83
CA LEU A 184 3.86 3.60 5.28
C LEU A 184 4.86 4.59 5.87
N THR A 185 5.48 5.45 5.06
CA THR A 185 6.42 6.47 5.54
C THR A 185 5.80 7.33 6.64
N GLY A 186 6.50 7.46 7.77
CA GLY A 186 6.06 8.25 8.93
C GLY A 186 4.92 7.64 9.75
N SER A 187 4.38 6.46 9.38
CA SER A 187 3.29 5.82 10.14
C SER A 187 3.73 5.15 11.42
N ASN A 188 5.02 4.83 11.55
CA ASN A 188 5.58 4.02 12.63
C ASN A 188 4.83 2.71 12.86
N LYS A 189 4.38 2.08 11.78
CA LYS A 189 3.64 0.81 11.84
C LYS A 189 4.16 -0.20 10.82
N ILE A 190 4.09 -1.46 11.21
CA ILE A 190 4.35 -2.62 10.36
C ILE A 190 3.02 -3.35 10.21
N VAL A 191 2.71 -3.77 8.99
CA VAL A 191 1.52 -4.56 8.68
C VAL A 191 1.95 -5.89 8.09
N ALA A 192 1.40 -6.99 8.59
CA ALA A 192 1.68 -8.31 8.05
C ALA A 192 0.39 -9.08 7.77
N GLY A 193 0.39 -9.82 6.66
CA GLY A 193 -0.72 -10.66 6.26
C GLY A 193 -0.64 -11.10 4.82
N ARG A 194 -1.69 -11.73 4.33
CA ARG A 194 -1.75 -12.19 2.95
C ARG A 194 -2.04 -11.03 2.01
N LYS A 195 -1.29 -10.95 0.89
CA LYS A 195 -1.53 -9.96 -0.17
C LYS A 195 -2.95 -10.09 -0.74
N SER A 196 -3.43 -11.31 -0.92
CA SER A 196 -4.78 -11.63 -1.42
C SER A 196 -5.91 -11.28 -0.45
N ASN A 197 -5.60 -10.82 0.76
CA ASN A 197 -6.60 -10.39 1.75
C ASN A 197 -6.96 -8.90 1.62
N VAL A 198 -6.19 -8.14 0.87
CA VAL A 198 -6.40 -6.72 0.62
C VAL A 198 -7.07 -6.52 -0.72
N TYR A 199 -8.18 -5.81 -0.73
CA TYR A 199 -8.97 -5.51 -1.92
C TYR A 199 -8.99 -4.02 -2.16
N ILE A 200 -8.81 -3.66 -3.42
CA ILE A 200 -8.93 -2.30 -3.92
C ILE A 200 -10.18 -2.23 -4.76
N GLY A 201 -11.04 -1.27 -4.49
CA GLY A 201 -12.24 -1.00 -5.27
C GLY A 201 -12.06 0.31 -6.05
N VAL A 202 -12.36 0.25 -7.34
CA VAL A 202 -12.49 1.39 -8.23
C VAL A 202 -13.89 1.38 -8.82
N ASP A 203 -14.46 2.53 -9.10
CA ASP A 203 -15.77 2.61 -9.73
C ASP A 203 -15.63 2.48 -11.24
N MET A 204 -15.87 1.26 -11.75
CA MET A 204 -15.84 1.00 -13.19
C MET A 204 -17.10 1.44 -13.93
N SER A 205 -18.20 1.72 -13.23
CA SER A 205 -19.46 2.15 -13.86
C SER A 205 -19.43 3.61 -14.30
N ASN A 206 -18.59 4.41 -13.68
CA ASN A 206 -18.30 5.79 -14.04
C ASN A 206 -16.87 5.88 -14.61
N ASP A 207 -16.65 5.28 -15.75
CA ASP A 207 -15.39 5.26 -16.52
C ASP A 207 -14.90 6.68 -16.93
N LYS A 208 -15.05 7.63 -16.03
CA LYS A 208 -14.60 9.00 -16.10
C LYS A 208 -13.47 9.21 -15.11
N GLU A 209 -12.36 8.51 -15.33
CA GLU A 209 -11.07 9.11 -15.00
C GLU A 209 -10.94 10.32 -15.92
N THR A 210 -11.48 11.44 -15.48
CA THR A 210 -11.35 12.68 -16.24
C THR A 210 -9.98 13.27 -15.91
N PHE A 211 -9.09 13.15 -16.85
CA PHE A 211 -7.86 13.90 -16.88
C PHE A 211 -8.04 15.07 -17.86
N ASP A 212 -8.29 16.25 -17.33
CA ASP A 212 -8.43 17.47 -18.12
C ASP A 212 -7.25 18.39 -17.86
N PHE A 213 -6.53 18.72 -18.94
CA PHE A 213 -5.46 19.71 -18.90
C PHE A 213 -5.76 20.79 -19.94
N TRP A 214 -5.93 22.04 -19.50
CA TRP A 214 -6.28 23.15 -20.40
C TRP A 214 -5.64 24.48 -19.98
N TYR A 215 -5.49 25.38 -20.92
CA TYR A 215 -5.03 26.74 -20.68
C TYR A 215 -6.23 27.69 -20.53
N SER A 216 -6.33 28.36 -19.37
CA SER A 216 -7.29 29.44 -19.13
C SER A 216 -6.73 30.76 -19.64
N LYS A 217 -7.37 31.31 -20.69
CA LYS A 217 -6.97 32.61 -21.27
C LYS A 217 -7.28 33.78 -20.36
N ASP A 218 -8.32 33.65 -19.54
CA ASP A 218 -8.79 34.73 -18.66
C ASP A 218 -7.83 34.95 -17.50
N ASP A 219 -7.33 33.86 -16.91
CA ASP A 219 -6.44 33.91 -15.74
C ASP A 219 -4.96 33.74 -16.12
N ARG A 220 -4.66 33.37 -17.36
CA ARG A 220 -3.30 33.07 -17.89
C ARG A 220 -2.60 31.97 -17.08
N VAL A 221 -3.33 30.89 -16.79
CA VAL A 221 -2.86 29.72 -16.04
C VAL A 221 -3.18 28.44 -16.80
N PHE A 222 -2.33 27.43 -16.63
CA PHE A 222 -2.64 26.07 -16.99
C PHE A 222 -3.40 25.42 -15.84
N ARG A 223 -4.50 24.75 -16.13
CA ARG A 223 -5.31 24.04 -15.16
C ARG A 223 -5.27 22.55 -15.45
N LEU A 224 -5.12 21.79 -14.37
CA LEU A 224 -5.19 20.35 -14.36
C LEU A 224 -6.31 19.93 -13.43
N ALA A 225 -7.23 19.10 -13.92
CA ALA A 225 -8.26 18.46 -13.13
C ALA A 225 -8.18 16.95 -13.32
N ILE A 226 -8.05 16.23 -12.21
CA ILE A 226 -8.10 14.76 -12.18
C ILE A 226 -9.21 14.36 -11.22
N GLU A 227 -10.08 13.47 -11.65
CA GLU A 227 -11.12 12.90 -10.79
C GLU A 227 -11.10 11.38 -10.94
N PHE A 228 -11.08 10.68 -9.80
CA PHE A 228 -11.10 9.23 -9.77
C PHE A 228 -11.80 8.71 -8.51
N SER A 229 -12.22 7.47 -8.55
CA SER A 229 -12.94 6.81 -7.46
C SER A 229 -12.09 5.67 -6.90
N PHE A 230 -11.85 5.68 -5.57
CA PHE A 230 -10.97 4.72 -4.93
C PHE A 230 -11.45 4.31 -3.54
N GLY A 231 -11.26 3.04 -3.20
CA GLY A 231 -11.56 2.52 -1.89
C GLY A 231 -10.72 1.29 -1.56
N VAL A 232 -10.50 1.01 -0.29
CA VAL A 232 -9.71 -0.13 0.17
C VAL A 232 -10.48 -0.90 1.24
N GLN A 233 -10.39 -2.22 1.22
CA GLN A 233 -10.96 -3.08 2.24
C GLN A 233 -10.11 -4.31 2.47
N VAL A 234 -10.11 -4.80 3.71
CA VAL A 234 -9.48 -6.05 4.11
C VAL A 234 -10.57 -7.07 4.40
N ALA A 235 -10.56 -8.23 3.72
CA ALA A 235 -11.60 -9.23 3.86
C ALA A 235 -11.58 -9.90 5.24
N PHE A 236 -10.41 -10.27 5.75
CA PHE A 236 -10.20 -10.95 7.02
C PHE A 236 -9.18 -10.21 7.88
N PRO A 237 -9.58 -9.16 8.61
CA PRO A 237 -8.65 -8.40 9.45
C PRO A 237 -8.04 -9.20 10.60
N ASP A 238 -8.75 -10.21 11.09
CA ASP A 238 -8.29 -11.15 12.12
C ASP A 238 -7.08 -11.99 11.67
N GLN A 239 -6.86 -12.11 10.35
CA GLN A 239 -5.70 -12.76 9.76
C GLN A 239 -4.54 -11.80 9.48
N MET A 240 -4.71 -10.52 9.77
CA MET A 240 -3.68 -9.50 9.65
C MET A 240 -3.10 -9.18 11.02
N VAL A 241 -1.84 -8.72 11.02
CA VAL A 241 -1.12 -8.30 12.22
C VAL A 241 -0.62 -6.87 12.01
N VAL A 242 -0.82 -6.03 13.01
CA VAL A 242 -0.27 -4.68 13.04
C VAL A 242 0.67 -4.57 14.24
N CYS A 243 1.89 -4.10 14.00
CA CYS A 243 2.86 -3.76 15.04
C CYS A 243 3.06 -2.24 15.05
N SER A 244 2.97 -1.64 16.24
CA SER A 244 3.36 -0.24 16.43
C SER A 244 4.81 -0.17 16.83
N LEU A 245 5.55 0.77 16.24
CA LEU A 245 6.97 1.03 16.49
C LEU A 245 7.20 2.12 17.55
N VAL A 246 6.12 2.63 18.10
CA VAL A 246 6.11 3.65 19.17
C VAL A 246 5.51 3.05 20.42
#